data_efaa5a677be137533c37e6ca8b2ae004
#
_entry.id   efaa5a677be137533c37e6ca8b2ae004
#
_cell.length_a   1.000
_cell.length_b   1.000
_cell.length_c   1.000
_cell.angle_alpha   90.00
_cell.angle_beta   90.00
_cell.angle_gamma   90.00
#
_symmetry.space_group_name_H-M   'P 1'
#
loop_
_entity.id
_entity.type
_entity.pdbx_description
1 polymer ?
#
loop_
_entity_poly.entity_id
_entity_poly.type
_entity_poly.pdbx_seq_one_letter_code
_entity_poly.pdbx_strand_id
1 'polypeptide(L)'
;MKKELTIRFFILYIDSLNLKYQAMKPLKKEDLDQEVFDLYDDYAHSRIERREFVNRLSKFAVGGLTVAAIMGFLMPNYAKTSLFSEADPRLVEETITYDSPKGAGMMKALLVRPKNASGKLPGIVVVHENRGLNPYVEDTARQAALDGFIALAPDALSPMGGYPGTDDEGRTMQGKRDKEEMLQDFIAGFETLKSHEQCTGKVGVVGFCFGGWISNMMAVRVPDLSAAVPFYGSQPTAEETAAIKAPLLLHFAGLDTRVNAGWPDYEEALKANDKTYTAYMYPEVNHGFHNHSTPRYDEAAAKLAWGRTIDFFKEKLT
;
A
#
# COMPACT_ATOMS: atom_id res chain seq x y z
N MET A 1 -44.62 -21.22 44.03
CA MET A 1 -43.61 -20.30 44.58
C MET A 1 -42.16 -20.59 44.15
N LYS A 2 -41.58 -21.79 44.41
CA LYS A 2 -40.16 -22.03 44.02
C LYS A 2 -39.88 -22.02 42.48
N LYS A 3 -40.80 -22.49 41.63
CA LYS A 3 -40.62 -22.49 40.16
C LYS A 3 -40.67 -21.08 39.53
N GLU A 4 -41.49 -20.20 40.04
CA GLU A 4 -41.58 -18.82 39.54
C GLU A 4 -40.32 -17.96 39.89
N LEU A 5 -39.72 -18.21 41.06
CA LEU A 5 -38.49 -17.54 41.41
C LEU A 5 -37.31 -17.92 40.47
N THR A 6 -37.23 -19.20 40.10
CA THR A 6 -36.16 -19.70 39.22
C THR A 6 -36.29 -19.13 37.80
N ILE A 7 -37.53 -18.99 37.28
CA ILE A 7 -37.77 -18.41 35.95
C ILE A 7 -37.44 -16.91 35.95
N ARG A 8 -37.77 -16.15 37.00
CA ARG A 8 -37.41 -14.73 37.10
C ARG A 8 -35.90 -14.51 37.22
N PHE A 9 -35.16 -15.35 37.95
CA PHE A 9 -33.71 -15.28 38.00
C PHE A 9 -33.08 -15.62 36.63
N PHE A 10 -33.61 -16.57 35.89
CA PHE A 10 -33.11 -16.93 34.56
C PHE A 10 -33.38 -15.83 33.53
N ILE A 11 -34.56 -15.19 33.59
CA ILE A 11 -34.89 -14.03 32.72
C ILE A 11 -33.99 -12.84 33.07
N LEU A 12 -33.79 -12.49 34.34
CA LEU A 12 -32.88 -11.43 34.75
C LEU A 12 -31.42 -11.71 34.39
N TYR A 13 -31.02 -12.99 34.41
CA TYR A 13 -29.67 -13.40 33.96
C TYR A 13 -29.53 -13.31 32.45
N ILE A 14 -30.53 -13.69 31.67
CA ILE A 14 -30.54 -13.50 30.21
C ILE A 14 -30.60 -12.02 29.83
N ASP A 15 -31.41 -11.23 30.52
CA ASP A 15 -31.44 -9.76 30.32
C ASP A 15 -30.12 -9.09 30.72
N SER A 16 -29.45 -9.56 31.77
CA SER A 16 -28.11 -9.08 32.12
C SER A 16 -27.02 -9.54 31.13
N LEU A 17 -27.19 -10.71 30.50
CA LEU A 17 -26.35 -11.16 29.39
C LEU A 17 -26.67 -10.38 28.11
N ASN A 18 -27.92 -10.09 27.82
CA ASN A 18 -28.34 -9.26 26.70
C ASN A 18 -27.93 -7.78 26.87
N LEU A 19 -27.91 -7.24 28.08
CA LEU A 19 -27.35 -5.93 28.40
C LEU A 19 -25.81 -5.92 28.27
N LYS A 20 -25.12 -7.03 28.50
CA LYS A 20 -23.69 -7.20 28.19
C LYS A 20 -23.43 -7.47 26.72
N TYR A 21 -24.42 -7.94 25.97
CA TYR A 21 -24.43 -8.07 24.51
C TYR A 21 -25.16 -6.90 23.82
N GLN A 22 -25.27 -5.74 24.44
CA GLN A 22 -25.46 -4.52 23.69
C GLN A 22 -24.28 -4.49 22.73
N ALA A 23 -24.56 -4.69 21.44
CA ALA A 23 -23.60 -4.73 20.38
C ALA A 23 -22.61 -3.57 20.61
N MET A 24 -21.38 -3.87 20.97
CA MET A 24 -20.35 -2.86 21.11
C MET A 24 -20.38 -2.09 19.80
N LYS A 25 -20.68 -0.79 19.88
CA LYS A 25 -20.68 0.09 18.72
C LYS A 25 -19.40 -0.22 17.92
N PRO A 26 -19.49 -0.51 16.62
CA PRO A 26 -18.31 -0.81 15.85
C PRO A 26 -17.30 0.32 16.02
N LEU A 27 -16.06 -0.03 16.36
CA LEU A 27 -14.97 0.91 16.56
C LEU A 27 -14.75 1.71 15.28
N LYS A 28 -14.60 3.02 15.41
CA LYS A 28 -14.34 3.93 14.31
C LYS A 28 -12.97 4.59 14.48
N LYS A 29 -12.46 5.17 13.40
CA LYS A 29 -11.18 5.91 13.41
C LYS A 29 -11.16 7.03 14.45
N GLU A 30 -12.27 7.75 14.57
CA GLU A 30 -12.44 8.88 15.50
C GLU A 30 -12.51 8.46 16.99
N ASP A 31 -12.68 7.18 17.25
CA ASP A 31 -12.70 6.62 18.62
C ASP A 31 -11.28 6.30 19.14
N LEU A 32 -10.25 6.46 18.32
CA LEU A 32 -8.85 6.17 18.66
C LEU A 32 -7.96 7.43 18.57
N ASP A 33 -7.06 7.56 19.54
CA ASP A 33 -6.04 8.60 19.55
C ASP A 33 -5.04 8.42 18.40
N GLN A 34 -4.47 9.52 17.89
CA GLN A 34 -3.43 9.48 16.85
C GLN A 34 -2.24 8.60 17.26
N GLU A 35 -1.88 8.60 18.56
CA GLU A 35 -0.79 7.76 19.10
C GLU A 35 -0.99 6.26 18.83
N VAL A 36 -2.23 5.77 18.70
CA VAL A 36 -2.53 4.38 18.32
C VAL A 36 -2.11 4.10 16.88
N PHE A 37 -2.35 5.05 15.97
CA PHE A 37 -1.95 4.93 14.56
C PHE A 37 -0.44 5.05 14.39
N ASP A 38 0.21 5.93 15.16
CA ASP A 38 1.67 6.08 15.17
C ASP A 38 2.33 4.80 15.70
N LEU A 39 1.79 4.23 16.77
CA LEU A 39 2.24 2.96 17.34
C LEU A 39 2.05 1.78 16.35
N TYR A 40 0.93 1.79 15.62
CA TYR A 40 0.72 0.81 14.56
C TYR A 40 1.72 1.00 13.40
N ASP A 41 2.07 2.24 13.04
CA ASP A 41 3.07 2.51 12.02
C ASP A 41 4.46 2.00 12.44
N ASP A 42 4.83 2.19 13.72
CA ASP A 42 6.06 1.63 14.27
C ASP A 42 6.10 0.10 14.16
N TYR A 43 4.99 -0.54 14.51
CA TYR A 43 4.86 -1.99 14.38
C TYR A 43 4.88 -2.46 12.93
N ALA A 44 4.12 -1.80 12.05
CA ALA A 44 4.01 -2.13 10.63
C ALA A 44 5.34 -2.00 9.88
N HIS A 45 6.26 -1.15 10.37
CA HIS A 45 7.61 -0.97 9.83
C HIS A 45 8.71 -1.71 10.59
N SER A 46 8.34 -2.65 11.47
CA SER A 46 9.28 -3.47 12.25
C SER A 46 10.25 -2.65 13.13
N ARG A 47 9.84 -1.43 13.56
CA ARG A 47 10.60 -0.62 14.52
C ARG A 47 10.40 -1.10 15.95
N ILE A 48 9.25 -1.72 16.20
CA ILE A 48 8.94 -2.38 17.47
C ILE A 48 8.44 -3.79 17.20
N GLU A 49 8.74 -4.68 18.13
CA GLU A 49 8.28 -6.07 18.09
C GLU A 49 6.80 -6.17 18.45
N ARG A 50 6.12 -7.24 17.97
CA ARG A 50 4.71 -7.50 18.28
C ARG A 50 4.40 -7.44 19.78
N ARG A 51 5.28 -7.97 20.63
CA ARG A 51 5.09 -7.97 22.08
C ARG A 51 5.10 -6.56 22.64
N GLU A 52 5.99 -5.71 22.18
CA GLU A 52 6.09 -4.32 22.58
C GLU A 52 4.87 -3.54 22.09
N PHE A 53 4.47 -3.74 20.84
CA PHE A 53 3.25 -3.15 20.29
C PHE A 53 2.03 -3.46 21.15
N VAL A 54 1.77 -4.74 21.47
CA VAL A 54 0.65 -5.18 22.32
C VAL A 54 0.73 -4.54 23.72
N ASN A 55 1.92 -4.49 24.32
CA ASN A 55 2.13 -3.89 25.65
C ASN A 55 1.83 -2.38 25.64
N ARG A 56 2.29 -1.64 24.63
CA ARG A 56 2.02 -0.20 24.52
C ARG A 56 0.54 0.05 24.22
N LEU A 57 -0.05 -0.76 23.34
CA LEU A 57 -1.46 -0.67 22.95
C LEU A 57 -2.42 -0.89 24.15
N SER A 58 -2.00 -1.65 25.17
CA SER A 58 -2.80 -1.91 26.35
C SER A 58 -3.16 -0.64 27.13
N LYS A 59 -2.40 0.46 26.99
CA LYS A 59 -2.71 1.75 27.62
C LYS A 59 -3.99 2.39 27.09
N PHE A 60 -4.36 2.04 25.84
CA PHE A 60 -5.54 2.54 25.15
C PHE A 60 -6.76 1.64 25.33
N ALA A 61 -6.59 0.48 25.97
CA ALA A 61 -7.67 -0.46 26.27
C ALA A 61 -8.46 -0.02 27.51
N VAL A 62 -9.21 1.07 27.41
CA VAL A 62 -10.00 1.70 28.49
C VAL A 62 -11.48 1.79 28.10
N GLY A 63 -12.36 2.02 29.06
CA GLY A 63 -13.78 2.25 28.79
C GLY A 63 -14.52 1.06 28.15
N GLY A 64 -14.06 -0.18 28.37
CA GLY A 64 -14.63 -1.38 27.73
C GLY A 64 -13.96 -1.78 26.43
N LEU A 65 -13.05 -0.97 25.91
CA LEU A 65 -12.24 -1.29 24.74
C LEU A 65 -11.14 -2.29 25.13
N THR A 66 -10.96 -3.33 24.31
CA THR A 66 -9.91 -4.34 24.56
C THR A 66 -8.77 -4.20 23.54
N VAL A 67 -7.56 -4.64 23.92
CA VAL A 67 -6.41 -4.70 23.00
C VAL A 67 -6.77 -5.50 21.75
N ALA A 68 -7.48 -6.62 21.91
CA ALA A 68 -7.90 -7.46 20.78
C ALA A 68 -8.84 -6.71 19.81
N ALA A 69 -9.76 -5.88 20.34
CA ALA A 69 -10.66 -5.08 19.52
C ALA A 69 -9.89 -3.99 18.74
N ILE A 70 -8.95 -3.30 19.40
CA ILE A 70 -8.10 -2.30 18.74
C ILE A 70 -7.24 -2.97 17.66
N MET A 71 -6.58 -4.09 17.98
CA MET A 71 -5.79 -4.84 17.00
C MET A 71 -6.63 -5.29 15.80
N GLY A 72 -7.80 -5.89 16.06
CA GLY A 72 -8.70 -6.32 14.99
C GLY A 72 -9.19 -5.18 14.11
N PHE A 73 -9.33 -3.97 14.67
CA PHE A 73 -9.66 -2.77 13.91
C PHE A 73 -8.49 -2.29 13.04
N LEU A 74 -7.27 -2.30 13.56
CA LEU A 74 -6.08 -1.80 12.85
C LEU A 74 -5.64 -2.73 11.69
N MET A 75 -5.98 -4.02 11.75
CA MET A 75 -5.57 -4.98 10.73
C MET A 75 -6.39 -4.85 9.44
N PRO A 76 -5.78 -5.09 8.27
CA PRO A 76 -6.50 -5.09 6.99
C PRO A 76 -7.65 -6.10 6.97
N ASN A 77 -8.72 -5.74 6.28
CA ASN A 77 -9.88 -6.61 6.09
C ASN A 77 -10.22 -6.74 4.60
N TYR A 78 -9.37 -7.45 3.86
CA TYR A 78 -9.50 -7.61 2.41
C TYR A 78 -10.84 -8.21 1.98
N ALA A 79 -11.39 -9.13 2.75
CA ALA A 79 -12.67 -9.76 2.42
C ALA A 79 -13.87 -8.78 2.38
N LYS A 80 -13.77 -7.65 3.13
CA LYS A 80 -14.82 -6.63 3.18
C LYS A 80 -14.54 -5.41 2.33
N THR A 81 -13.27 -5.19 1.98
CA THR A 81 -12.82 -3.93 1.39
C THR A 81 -12.32 -4.07 -0.05
N SER A 82 -12.25 -5.28 -0.61
CA SER A 82 -11.91 -5.46 -2.02
C SER A 82 -12.83 -4.62 -2.90
N LEU A 83 -12.25 -3.87 -3.82
CA LEU A 83 -12.97 -2.99 -4.75
C LEU A 83 -13.49 -3.76 -5.97
N PHE A 84 -12.99 -4.97 -6.19
CA PHE A 84 -13.31 -5.80 -7.34
C PHE A 84 -13.85 -7.15 -6.88
N SER A 85 -14.92 -7.60 -7.52
CA SER A 85 -15.35 -8.99 -7.43
C SER A 85 -14.35 -9.89 -8.18
N GLU A 86 -14.30 -11.17 -7.81
CA GLU A 86 -13.57 -12.18 -8.59
C GLU A 86 -13.96 -12.06 -10.07
N ALA A 87 -13.00 -11.88 -10.96
CA ALA A 87 -13.16 -11.74 -12.41
C ALA A 87 -14.01 -10.53 -12.86
N ASP A 88 -13.46 -9.32 -12.84
CA ASP A 88 -14.10 -8.17 -13.48
C ASP A 88 -14.15 -8.38 -15.01
N PRO A 89 -15.36 -8.43 -15.64
CA PRO A 89 -15.49 -8.71 -17.06
C PRO A 89 -14.86 -7.67 -18.00
N ARG A 90 -14.48 -6.50 -17.47
CA ARG A 90 -13.81 -5.41 -18.20
C ARG A 90 -12.31 -5.62 -18.32
N LEU A 91 -11.74 -6.54 -17.52
CA LEU A 91 -10.30 -6.77 -17.40
C LEU A 91 -9.89 -8.14 -17.96
N VAL A 92 -8.61 -8.23 -18.33
CA VAL A 92 -7.88 -9.48 -18.51
C VAL A 92 -6.75 -9.49 -17.48
N GLU A 93 -6.69 -10.54 -16.69
CA GLU A 93 -5.71 -10.73 -15.63
C GLU A 93 -4.91 -12.00 -15.88
N GLU A 94 -3.60 -11.90 -15.76
CA GLU A 94 -2.68 -13.00 -15.96
C GLU A 94 -1.59 -12.98 -14.89
N THR A 95 -1.29 -14.12 -14.28
CA THR A 95 -0.05 -14.26 -13.52
C THR A 95 1.07 -14.62 -14.47
N ILE A 96 2.01 -13.73 -14.66
CA ILE A 96 3.19 -13.97 -15.50
C ILE A 96 4.44 -14.26 -14.65
N THR A 97 5.42 -14.86 -15.30
CA THR A 97 6.78 -15.00 -14.74
C THR A 97 7.77 -14.24 -15.59
N TYR A 98 8.80 -13.70 -14.96
CA TYR A 98 9.90 -13.02 -15.64
C TYR A 98 11.22 -13.26 -14.90
N ASP A 99 12.32 -13.13 -15.62
CA ASP A 99 13.67 -13.32 -15.08
C ASP A 99 14.21 -12.01 -14.50
N SER A 100 14.78 -12.08 -13.30
CA SER A 100 15.46 -11.00 -12.60
C SER A 100 16.92 -11.40 -12.30
N PRO A 101 17.80 -11.35 -13.29
CA PRO A 101 19.14 -11.90 -13.16
C PRO A 101 20.05 -11.15 -12.19
N LYS A 102 19.72 -9.91 -11.85
CA LYS A 102 20.41 -9.09 -10.83
C LYS A 102 19.69 -9.09 -9.48
N GLY A 103 18.50 -9.67 -9.43
CA GLY A 103 17.68 -9.84 -8.25
C GLY A 103 17.60 -11.34 -7.87
N ALA A 104 16.39 -11.79 -7.54
CA ALA A 104 16.16 -13.14 -7.01
C ALA A 104 15.93 -14.23 -8.07
N GLY A 105 16.22 -13.99 -9.35
CA GLY A 105 15.98 -14.92 -10.42
C GLY A 105 14.52 -14.90 -10.90
N MET A 106 13.83 -16.04 -10.88
CA MET A 106 12.47 -16.13 -11.40
C MET A 106 11.46 -15.43 -10.49
N MET A 107 10.82 -14.40 -11.00
CA MET A 107 9.81 -13.59 -10.35
C MET A 107 8.41 -13.87 -10.90
N LYS A 108 7.38 -13.59 -10.07
CA LYS A 108 5.98 -13.58 -10.50
C LYS A 108 5.40 -12.18 -10.41
N ALA A 109 4.47 -11.87 -11.29
CA ALA A 109 3.72 -10.64 -11.25
C ALA A 109 2.28 -10.86 -11.72
N LEU A 110 1.35 -10.04 -11.21
CA LEU A 110 0.03 -9.88 -11.78
C LEU A 110 0.11 -8.88 -12.94
N LEU A 111 -0.28 -9.29 -14.14
CA LEU A 111 -0.45 -8.44 -15.31
C LEU A 111 -1.94 -8.20 -15.52
N VAL A 112 -2.34 -6.93 -15.57
CA VAL A 112 -3.75 -6.54 -15.76
C VAL A 112 -3.86 -5.56 -16.90
N ARG A 113 -4.87 -5.73 -17.76
CA ARG A 113 -5.16 -4.80 -18.86
C ARG A 113 -6.66 -4.73 -19.15
N PRO A 114 -7.14 -3.65 -19.78
CA PRO A 114 -8.51 -3.59 -20.29
C PRO A 114 -8.74 -4.69 -21.33
N LYS A 115 -9.87 -5.37 -21.24
CA LYS A 115 -10.23 -6.46 -22.17
C LYS A 115 -10.42 -5.98 -23.60
N ASN A 116 -11.00 -4.81 -23.78
CA ASN A 116 -11.38 -4.25 -25.08
C ASN A 116 -10.41 -3.14 -25.54
N ALA A 117 -9.14 -3.18 -25.11
CA ALA A 117 -8.15 -2.22 -25.56
C ALA A 117 -7.90 -2.34 -27.07
N SER A 118 -7.95 -1.22 -27.78
CA SER A 118 -7.57 -1.12 -29.19
C SER A 118 -6.13 -0.61 -29.27
N GLY A 119 -5.19 -1.48 -29.65
CA GLY A 119 -3.78 -1.12 -29.77
C GLY A 119 -2.97 -1.26 -28.49
N LYS A 120 -1.75 -0.72 -28.53
CA LYS A 120 -0.83 -0.73 -27.40
C LYS A 120 -1.20 0.31 -26.36
N LEU A 121 -0.98 -0.01 -25.09
CA LEU A 121 -1.26 0.85 -23.95
C LEU A 121 0.03 1.33 -23.28
N PRO A 122 0.05 2.51 -22.68
CA PRO A 122 1.14 2.89 -21.77
C PRO A 122 1.13 1.98 -20.54
N GLY A 123 2.35 1.68 -20.00
CA GLY A 123 2.54 0.75 -18.90
C GLY A 123 2.67 1.43 -17.55
N ILE A 124 2.18 0.77 -16.49
CA ILE A 124 2.41 1.16 -15.11
C ILE A 124 2.92 -0.04 -14.31
N VAL A 125 4.09 0.08 -13.69
CA VAL A 125 4.53 -0.85 -12.64
C VAL A 125 3.90 -0.41 -11.33
N VAL A 126 3.12 -1.30 -10.69
CA VAL A 126 2.48 -1.04 -9.39
C VAL A 126 3.25 -1.77 -8.31
N VAL A 127 3.83 -1.02 -7.38
CA VAL A 127 4.73 -1.57 -6.37
C VAL A 127 4.05 -1.60 -5.00
N HIS A 128 4.02 -2.79 -4.41
CA HIS A 128 3.36 -3.07 -3.14
C HIS A 128 4.07 -2.44 -1.93
N GLU A 129 3.36 -2.41 -0.80
CA GLU A 129 3.90 -2.04 0.50
C GLU A 129 4.91 -3.09 1.01
N ASN A 130 5.31 -3.03 2.28
CA ASN A 130 6.29 -3.95 2.88
C ASN A 130 5.73 -5.34 3.26
N ARG A 131 4.80 -5.90 2.48
CA ARG A 131 4.03 -7.12 2.82
C ARG A 131 3.84 -8.09 1.66
N GLY A 132 4.46 -7.82 0.50
CA GLY A 132 4.22 -8.55 -0.74
C GLY A 132 2.97 -8.09 -1.49
N LEU A 133 2.65 -8.76 -2.57
CA LEU A 133 1.51 -8.48 -3.44
C LEU A 133 0.21 -8.94 -2.77
N ASN A 134 -0.34 -8.10 -1.91
CA ASN A 134 -1.61 -8.34 -1.22
C ASN A 134 -2.82 -7.86 -2.04
N PRO A 135 -4.07 -8.21 -1.67
CA PRO A 135 -5.27 -7.86 -2.43
C PRO A 135 -5.47 -6.36 -2.67
N TYR A 136 -5.03 -5.49 -1.76
CA TYR A 136 -5.08 -4.03 -1.98
C TYR A 136 -4.26 -3.59 -3.20
N VAL A 137 -3.06 -4.15 -3.37
CA VAL A 137 -2.18 -3.78 -4.48
C VAL A 137 -2.67 -4.39 -5.79
N GLU A 138 -3.23 -5.60 -5.73
CA GLU A 138 -3.93 -6.20 -6.89
C GLU A 138 -5.10 -5.31 -7.34
N ASP A 139 -5.93 -4.82 -6.39
CA ASP A 139 -7.02 -3.89 -6.70
C ASP A 139 -6.49 -2.58 -7.31
N THR A 140 -5.35 -2.09 -6.85
CA THR A 140 -4.70 -0.89 -7.42
C THR A 140 -4.24 -1.15 -8.87
N ALA A 141 -3.70 -2.33 -9.17
CA ALA A 141 -3.33 -2.71 -10.53
C ALA A 141 -4.57 -2.81 -11.45
N ARG A 142 -5.67 -3.38 -10.94
CA ARG A 142 -6.97 -3.42 -11.65
C ARG A 142 -7.50 -2.03 -11.94
N GLN A 143 -7.42 -1.12 -10.94
CA GLN A 143 -7.85 0.26 -11.12
C GLN A 143 -7.00 0.96 -12.19
N ALA A 144 -5.67 0.82 -12.17
CA ALA A 144 -4.80 1.38 -13.21
C ALA A 144 -5.16 0.86 -14.61
N ALA A 145 -5.54 -0.41 -14.72
CA ALA A 145 -5.99 -0.98 -15.98
C ALA A 145 -7.33 -0.38 -16.43
N LEU A 146 -8.29 -0.18 -15.54
CA LEU A 146 -9.56 0.49 -15.87
C LEU A 146 -9.37 1.97 -16.28
N ASP A 147 -8.32 2.61 -15.76
CA ASP A 147 -7.93 3.98 -16.12
C ASP A 147 -7.22 4.08 -17.49
N GLY A 148 -6.99 2.94 -18.16
CA GLY A 148 -6.50 2.87 -19.54
C GLY A 148 -5.04 2.46 -19.72
N PHE A 149 -4.45 1.83 -18.73
CA PHE A 149 -3.05 1.36 -18.76
C PHE A 149 -2.95 -0.16 -18.85
N ILE A 150 -1.78 -0.67 -19.23
CA ILE A 150 -1.38 -2.04 -18.90
C ILE A 150 -0.58 -1.99 -17.61
N ALA A 151 -1.05 -2.67 -16.57
CA ALA A 151 -0.46 -2.64 -15.25
C ALA A 151 0.26 -3.94 -14.93
N LEU A 152 1.48 -3.85 -14.41
CA LEU A 152 2.25 -4.99 -13.90
C LEU A 152 2.50 -4.77 -12.40
N ALA A 153 2.06 -5.71 -11.58
CA ALA A 153 2.31 -5.72 -10.14
C ALA A 153 3.22 -6.91 -9.75
N PRO A 154 4.54 -6.71 -9.69
CA PRO A 154 5.48 -7.73 -9.24
C PRO A 154 5.27 -8.08 -7.77
N ASP A 155 5.47 -9.36 -7.41
CA ASP A 155 5.49 -9.80 -6.01
C ASP A 155 6.92 -10.04 -5.54
N ALA A 156 7.46 -9.16 -4.70
CA ALA A 156 8.78 -9.32 -4.11
C ALA A 156 8.91 -10.58 -3.25
N LEU A 157 7.81 -11.21 -2.87
CA LEU A 157 7.82 -12.48 -2.14
C LEU A 157 7.83 -13.71 -3.04
N SER A 158 7.85 -13.56 -4.37
CA SER A 158 7.88 -14.68 -5.33
C SER A 158 8.91 -15.75 -5.02
N PRO A 159 10.18 -15.41 -4.64
CA PRO A 159 11.20 -16.41 -4.33
C PRO A 159 10.89 -17.21 -3.05
N MET A 160 9.98 -16.72 -2.23
CA MET A 160 9.57 -17.33 -0.96
C MET A 160 8.17 -17.96 -1.04
N GLY A 161 7.59 -18.07 -2.23
CA GLY A 161 6.26 -18.66 -2.46
C GLY A 161 5.15 -17.65 -2.71
N GLY A 162 5.44 -16.35 -2.63
CA GLY A 162 4.47 -15.25 -2.82
C GLY A 162 3.84 -14.78 -1.52
N TYR A 163 2.82 -13.90 -1.65
CA TYR A 163 2.09 -13.37 -0.50
C TYR A 163 1.44 -14.49 0.32
N PRO A 164 1.71 -14.60 1.65
CA PRO A 164 1.32 -15.76 2.45
C PRO A 164 -0.16 -15.75 2.91
N GLY A 165 -0.93 -14.73 2.55
CA GLY A 165 -2.33 -14.58 2.96
C GLY A 165 -2.55 -13.70 4.20
N THR A 166 -1.50 -13.35 4.94
CA THR A 166 -1.56 -12.41 6.06
C THR A 166 -0.44 -11.36 5.97
N ASP A 167 -0.75 -10.13 6.34
CA ASP A 167 0.20 -9.01 6.27
C ASP A 167 1.35 -9.15 7.28
N ASP A 168 1.12 -9.76 8.45
CA ASP A 168 2.16 -9.98 9.46
C ASP A 168 3.21 -11.00 8.98
N GLU A 169 2.77 -12.07 8.32
CA GLU A 169 3.68 -13.04 7.71
C GLU A 169 4.38 -12.44 6.49
N GLY A 170 3.65 -11.74 5.61
CA GLY A 170 4.22 -11.06 4.45
C GLY A 170 5.32 -10.07 4.85
N ARG A 171 5.06 -9.25 5.86
CA ARG A 171 6.06 -8.34 6.44
C ARG A 171 7.29 -9.07 6.98
N THR A 172 7.07 -10.16 7.70
CA THR A 172 8.18 -11.00 8.25
C THR A 172 9.01 -11.63 7.13
N MET A 173 8.37 -12.09 6.07
CA MET A 173 9.04 -12.65 4.90
C MET A 173 9.82 -11.57 4.15
N GLN A 174 9.21 -10.43 3.85
CA GLN A 174 9.85 -9.34 3.12
C GLN A 174 11.04 -8.75 3.90
N GLY A 175 10.94 -8.68 5.23
CA GLY A 175 12.05 -8.24 6.09
C GLY A 175 13.30 -9.14 6.05
N LYS A 176 13.21 -10.36 5.49
CA LYS A 176 14.34 -11.26 5.27
C LYS A 176 15.01 -11.07 3.91
N ARG A 177 14.40 -10.30 3.01
CA ARG A 177 14.93 -10.03 1.69
C ARG A 177 15.86 -8.81 1.70
N ASP A 178 16.89 -8.85 0.88
CA ASP A 178 17.76 -7.71 0.63
C ASP A 178 17.02 -6.63 -0.17
N LYS A 179 17.15 -5.36 0.22
CA LYS A 179 16.45 -4.24 -0.41
C LYS A 179 16.93 -3.95 -1.83
N GLU A 180 18.24 -4.04 -2.07
CA GLU A 180 18.79 -3.80 -3.40
C GLU A 180 18.39 -4.92 -4.35
N GLU A 181 18.41 -6.18 -3.89
CA GLU A 181 17.90 -7.32 -4.64
C GLU A 181 16.43 -7.12 -5.03
N MET A 182 15.56 -6.71 -4.09
CA MET A 182 14.16 -6.40 -4.41
C MET A 182 14.03 -5.23 -5.40
N LEU A 183 14.87 -4.19 -5.30
CA LEU A 183 14.88 -3.10 -6.29
C LEU A 183 15.20 -3.63 -7.69
N GLN A 184 16.17 -4.54 -7.82
CA GLN A 184 16.50 -5.15 -9.11
C GLN A 184 15.36 -6.00 -9.66
N ASP A 185 14.56 -6.66 -8.80
CA ASP A 185 13.36 -7.38 -9.22
C ASP A 185 12.30 -6.46 -9.83
N PHE A 186 12.06 -5.29 -9.24
CA PHE A 186 11.12 -4.31 -9.80
C PHE A 186 11.64 -3.65 -11.08
N ILE A 187 12.95 -3.41 -11.17
CA ILE A 187 13.58 -2.94 -12.43
C ILE A 187 13.43 -3.99 -13.53
N ALA A 188 13.64 -5.26 -13.23
CA ALA A 188 13.41 -6.34 -14.21
C ALA A 188 11.93 -6.44 -14.63
N GLY A 189 10.99 -6.22 -13.70
CA GLY A 189 9.56 -6.09 -13.98
C GLY A 189 9.25 -4.91 -14.91
N PHE A 190 9.89 -3.77 -14.70
CA PHE A 190 9.78 -2.62 -15.60
C PHE A 190 10.25 -2.97 -17.03
N GLU A 191 11.41 -3.59 -17.19
CA GLU A 191 11.92 -3.99 -18.51
C GLU A 191 11.02 -5.02 -19.20
N THR A 192 10.44 -5.95 -18.42
CA THR A 192 9.46 -6.93 -18.88
C THR A 192 8.21 -6.24 -19.42
N LEU A 193 7.64 -5.29 -18.66
CA LEU A 193 6.46 -4.56 -19.08
C LEU A 193 6.75 -3.67 -20.30
N LYS A 194 7.89 -2.98 -20.31
CA LYS A 194 8.31 -2.11 -21.40
C LYS A 194 8.44 -2.85 -22.73
N SER A 195 8.92 -4.10 -22.69
CA SER A 195 9.07 -4.95 -23.88
C SER A 195 7.80 -5.74 -24.25
N HIS A 196 6.75 -5.66 -23.43
CA HIS A 196 5.52 -6.41 -23.65
C HIS A 196 4.84 -5.98 -24.98
N GLU A 197 4.35 -6.96 -25.76
CA GLU A 197 3.78 -6.72 -27.09
C GLU A 197 2.63 -5.69 -27.12
N GLN A 198 1.86 -5.61 -26.03
CA GLN A 198 0.74 -4.68 -25.87
C GLN A 198 1.13 -3.38 -25.16
N CYS A 199 2.39 -3.19 -24.77
CA CYS A 199 2.89 -1.95 -24.19
C CYS A 199 3.43 -1.02 -25.28
N THR A 200 3.19 0.28 -25.15
CA THR A 200 3.78 1.30 -26.04
C THR A 200 5.28 1.46 -25.86
N GLY A 201 5.84 0.92 -24.76
CA GLY A 201 7.21 1.16 -24.33
C GLY A 201 7.37 2.39 -23.43
N LYS A 202 6.31 3.18 -23.25
CA LYS A 202 6.25 4.24 -22.25
C LYS A 202 5.75 3.65 -20.94
N VAL A 203 6.61 3.62 -19.93
CA VAL A 203 6.29 2.98 -18.65
C VAL A 203 6.60 3.91 -17.47
N GLY A 204 5.62 4.06 -16.59
CA GLY A 204 5.76 4.72 -15.29
C GLY A 204 5.76 3.73 -14.14
N VAL A 205 6.05 4.22 -12.94
CA VAL A 205 5.97 3.45 -11.70
C VAL A 205 5.15 4.18 -10.66
N VAL A 206 4.25 3.48 -9.98
CA VAL A 206 3.57 3.94 -8.78
C VAL A 206 3.83 2.94 -7.66
N GLY A 207 4.11 3.44 -6.46
CA GLY A 207 4.36 2.56 -5.33
C GLY A 207 4.00 3.19 -4.00
N PHE A 208 3.68 2.34 -3.04
CA PHE A 208 3.11 2.71 -1.75
C PHE A 208 4.05 2.29 -0.61
N CYS A 209 4.36 3.17 0.34
CA CYS A 209 5.22 2.87 1.48
C CYS A 209 6.63 2.40 1.04
N PHE A 210 6.97 1.13 1.23
CA PHE A 210 8.16 0.50 0.65
C PHE A 210 8.19 0.68 -0.88
N GLY A 211 7.05 0.48 -1.54
CA GLY A 211 6.91 0.71 -2.97
C GLY A 211 7.13 2.18 -3.37
N GLY A 212 6.82 3.11 -2.49
CA GLY A 212 7.15 4.52 -2.69
C GLY A 212 8.67 4.76 -2.68
N TRP A 213 9.41 4.07 -1.79
CA TRP A 213 10.86 4.06 -1.85
C TRP A 213 11.38 3.42 -3.14
N ILE A 214 10.83 2.26 -3.55
CA ILE A 214 11.17 1.62 -4.84
C ILE A 214 10.93 2.60 -6.01
N SER A 215 9.80 3.31 -6.02
CA SER A 215 9.47 4.27 -7.08
C SER A 215 10.50 5.40 -7.16
N ASN A 216 10.95 5.94 -6.02
CA ASN A 216 12.04 6.90 -5.94
C ASN A 216 13.35 6.31 -6.47
N MET A 217 13.72 5.10 -6.04
CA MET A 217 14.96 4.46 -6.45
C MET A 217 14.94 4.03 -7.94
N MET A 218 13.80 3.66 -8.47
CA MET A 218 13.66 3.44 -9.91
C MET A 218 13.88 4.73 -10.71
N ALA A 219 13.40 5.88 -10.22
CA ALA A 219 13.69 7.17 -10.85
C ALA A 219 15.18 7.50 -10.84
N VAL A 220 15.93 7.05 -9.81
CA VAL A 220 17.39 7.19 -9.72
C VAL A 220 18.12 6.22 -10.67
N ARG A 221 17.66 4.95 -10.75
CA ARG A 221 18.42 3.85 -11.39
C ARG A 221 18.00 3.54 -12.83
N VAL A 222 16.83 3.99 -13.27
CA VAL A 222 16.27 3.67 -14.60
C VAL A 222 16.19 4.93 -15.44
N PRO A 223 17.19 5.17 -16.32
CA PRO A 223 17.33 6.44 -17.06
C PRO A 223 16.19 6.73 -18.05
N ASP A 224 15.48 5.73 -18.50
CA ASP A 224 14.38 5.80 -19.48
C ASP A 224 13.00 5.55 -18.85
N LEU A 225 12.91 5.56 -17.50
CA LEU A 225 11.64 5.61 -16.79
C LEU A 225 10.88 6.88 -17.20
N SER A 226 9.64 6.72 -17.64
CA SER A 226 8.87 7.85 -18.18
C SER A 226 8.23 8.73 -17.11
N ALA A 227 7.92 8.19 -15.91
CA ALA A 227 7.36 8.91 -14.78
C ALA A 227 7.44 8.07 -13.50
N ALA A 228 7.57 8.71 -12.32
CA ALA A 228 7.51 8.02 -11.03
C ALA A 228 6.56 8.71 -10.06
N VAL A 229 5.74 7.91 -9.36
CA VAL A 229 4.74 8.37 -8.41
C VAL A 229 4.89 7.65 -7.08
N PRO A 230 5.77 8.12 -6.19
CA PRO A 230 5.90 7.59 -4.84
C PRO A 230 4.81 8.12 -3.90
N PHE A 231 4.08 7.22 -3.25
CA PHE A 231 3.18 7.51 -2.14
C PHE A 231 3.88 7.21 -0.82
N TYR A 232 3.97 8.21 0.05
CA TYR A 232 4.55 8.12 1.41
C TYR A 232 5.76 7.18 1.51
N GLY A 233 6.66 7.27 0.55
CA GLY A 233 7.90 6.50 0.48
C GLY A 233 9.11 7.27 0.99
N SER A 234 10.10 6.56 1.52
CA SER A 234 11.38 7.17 1.88
C SER A 234 12.09 7.73 0.64
N GLN A 235 12.83 8.79 0.85
CA GLN A 235 13.51 9.52 -0.21
C GLN A 235 14.91 8.93 -0.51
N PRO A 236 15.46 9.15 -1.71
CA PRO A 236 16.86 8.92 -1.99
C PRO A 236 17.74 9.97 -1.29
N THR A 237 19.03 9.72 -1.23
CA THR A 237 19.99 10.71 -0.75
C THR A 237 20.11 11.89 -1.71
N ALA A 238 20.65 13.01 -1.23
CA ALA A 238 20.90 14.18 -2.08
C ALA A 238 21.81 13.86 -3.28
N GLU A 239 22.82 13.01 -3.07
CA GLU A 239 23.72 12.55 -4.12
C GLU A 239 23.00 11.71 -5.18
N GLU A 240 22.18 10.74 -4.74
CA GLU A 240 21.38 9.89 -5.63
C GLU A 240 20.36 10.70 -6.44
N THR A 241 19.81 11.76 -5.86
CA THR A 241 18.83 12.66 -6.50
C THR A 241 19.35 13.27 -7.79
N ALA A 242 20.65 13.51 -7.90
CA ALA A 242 21.29 14.05 -9.10
C ALA A 242 21.08 13.16 -10.35
N ALA A 243 20.93 11.85 -10.17
CA ALA A 243 20.76 10.89 -11.27
C ALA A 243 19.32 10.84 -11.82
N ILE A 244 18.32 11.37 -11.12
CA ILE A 244 16.91 11.34 -11.51
C ILE A 244 16.72 12.06 -12.86
N LYS A 245 16.04 11.40 -13.81
CA LYS A 245 15.64 11.97 -15.10
C LYS A 245 14.14 12.01 -15.27
N ALA A 246 13.43 11.01 -14.72
CA ALA A 246 11.99 10.92 -14.80
C ALA A 246 11.31 12.08 -14.03
N PRO A 247 10.24 12.68 -14.56
CA PRO A 247 9.40 13.56 -13.77
C PRO A 247 8.77 12.82 -12.60
N LEU A 248 8.62 13.52 -11.46
CA LEU A 248 8.12 12.96 -10.21
C LEU A 248 6.79 13.60 -9.82
N LEU A 249 5.87 12.78 -9.31
CA LEU A 249 4.68 13.23 -8.60
C LEU A 249 4.67 12.59 -7.20
N LEU A 250 4.92 13.40 -6.17
CA LEU A 250 5.15 12.95 -4.80
C LEU A 250 3.91 13.15 -3.94
N HIS A 251 3.46 12.09 -3.25
CA HIS A 251 2.30 12.14 -2.35
C HIS A 251 2.72 11.86 -0.91
N PHE A 252 2.57 12.85 -0.03
CA PHE A 252 2.91 12.79 1.39
C PHE A 252 1.66 12.80 2.26
N ALA A 253 1.67 12.02 3.33
CA ALA A 253 0.65 12.04 4.39
C ALA A 253 1.04 13.09 5.44
N GLY A 254 0.16 14.04 5.77
CA GLY A 254 0.48 15.15 6.66
C GLY A 254 0.87 14.72 8.08
N LEU A 255 0.29 13.62 8.58
CA LEU A 255 0.59 13.08 9.90
C LEU A 255 1.77 12.09 9.92
N ASP A 256 2.39 11.77 8.76
CA ASP A 256 3.56 10.88 8.68
C ASP A 256 4.87 11.65 8.98
N THR A 257 5.12 11.91 10.24
CA THR A 257 6.31 12.64 10.68
C THR A 257 7.61 11.96 10.26
N ARG A 258 7.61 10.63 10.13
CA ARG A 258 8.79 9.84 9.77
C ARG A 258 9.22 10.04 8.32
N VAL A 259 8.31 9.93 7.38
CA VAL A 259 8.62 10.14 5.95
C VAL A 259 8.83 11.62 5.69
N ASN A 260 8.01 12.48 6.29
CA ASN A 260 8.08 13.93 6.07
C ASN A 260 9.37 14.55 6.58
N ALA A 261 10.05 13.95 7.57
CA ALA A 261 11.33 14.45 8.09
C ALA A 261 12.42 14.56 7.00
N GLY A 262 12.41 13.67 6.00
CA GLY A 262 13.40 13.72 4.90
C GLY A 262 12.98 14.61 3.72
N TRP A 263 11.75 15.16 3.72
CA TRP A 263 11.25 15.94 2.61
C TRP A 263 12.03 17.24 2.36
N PRO A 264 12.39 18.07 3.37
CA PRO A 264 13.13 19.31 3.13
C PRO A 264 14.45 19.09 2.39
N ASP A 265 15.23 18.10 2.81
CA ASP A 265 16.53 17.79 2.19
C ASP A 265 16.35 17.25 0.76
N TYR A 266 15.33 16.43 0.54
CA TYR A 266 14.99 15.90 -0.78
C TYR A 266 14.52 17.01 -1.73
N GLU A 267 13.67 17.92 -1.26
CA GLU A 267 13.20 19.05 -2.06
C GLU A 267 14.36 19.98 -2.43
N GLU A 268 15.28 20.25 -1.49
CA GLU A 268 16.48 21.03 -1.76
C GLU A 268 17.34 20.36 -2.85
N ALA A 269 17.56 19.03 -2.74
CA ALA A 269 18.32 18.27 -3.73
C ALA A 269 17.66 18.26 -5.12
N LEU A 270 16.32 18.12 -5.18
CA LEU A 270 15.56 18.20 -6.43
C LEU A 270 15.73 19.57 -7.10
N LYS A 271 15.61 20.66 -6.33
CA LYS A 271 15.79 22.03 -6.83
C LYS A 271 17.22 22.29 -7.28
N ALA A 272 18.22 21.88 -6.48
CA ALA A 272 19.63 22.07 -6.79
C ALA A 272 20.07 21.34 -8.08
N ASN A 273 19.37 20.29 -8.48
CA ASN A 273 19.65 19.50 -9.68
C ASN A 273 18.64 19.73 -10.81
N ASP A 274 17.83 20.79 -10.77
CA ASP A 274 16.84 21.16 -11.78
C ASP A 274 15.88 20.00 -12.15
N LYS A 275 15.44 19.21 -11.13
CA LYS A 275 14.56 18.06 -11.37
C LYS A 275 13.11 18.50 -11.54
N THR A 276 12.41 17.85 -12.46
CA THR A 276 10.97 18.06 -12.66
C THR A 276 10.18 17.30 -11.64
N TYR A 277 9.48 17.99 -10.75
CA TYR A 277 8.64 17.36 -9.73
C TYR A 277 7.43 18.21 -9.35
N THR A 278 6.40 17.53 -8.85
CA THR A 278 5.27 18.11 -8.13
C THR A 278 5.06 17.33 -6.84
N ALA A 279 4.87 18.02 -5.73
CA ALA A 279 4.64 17.41 -4.43
C ALA A 279 3.32 17.86 -3.81
N TYR A 280 2.58 16.91 -3.24
CA TYR A 280 1.35 17.16 -2.51
C TYR A 280 1.43 16.58 -1.10
N MET A 281 1.20 17.44 -0.11
CA MET A 281 1.01 17.05 1.29
C MET A 281 -0.49 17.04 1.58
N TYR A 282 -1.03 15.88 1.99
CA TYR A 282 -2.44 15.73 2.37
C TYR A 282 -2.55 15.93 3.88
N PRO A 283 -3.17 17.03 4.35
CA PRO A 283 -3.27 17.29 5.77
C PRO A 283 -4.17 16.24 6.45
N GLU A 284 -3.97 16.05 7.77
CA GLU A 284 -4.83 15.22 8.63
C GLU A 284 -4.96 13.74 8.21
N VAL A 285 -4.09 13.24 7.34
CA VAL A 285 -4.09 11.82 6.96
C VAL A 285 -2.81 11.11 7.40
N ASN A 286 -2.96 9.84 7.76
CA ASN A 286 -1.89 8.98 8.23
C ASN A 286 -1.11 8.33 7.09
N HIS A 287 0.10 7.84 7.39
CA HIS A 287 0.82 6.91 6.53
C HIS A 287 -0.10 5.77 6.07
N GLY A 288 -0.11 5.44 4.78
CA GLY A 288 -1.01 4.42 4.23
C GLY A 288 -2.44 4.92 3.95
N PHE A 289 -2.69 6.23 3.86
CA PHE A 289 -4.01 6.80 3.62
C PHE A 289 -4.69 6.31 2.33
N HIS A 290 -3.94 5.82 1.36
CA HIS A 290 -4.49 5.28 0.12
C HIS A 290 -4.98 3.83 0.27
N ASN A 291 -4.53 3.10 1.28
CA ASN A 291 -4.85 1.69 1.46
C ASN A 291 -6.26 1.50 2.04
N HIS A 292 -7.23 1.20 1.18
CA HIS A 292 -8.65 1.04 1.52
C HIS A 292 -8.94 -0.16 2.42
N SER A 293 -7.98 -1.05 2.65
CA SER A 293 -8.16 -2.22 3.52
C SER A 293 -7.91 -1.93 5.00
N THR A 294 -7.41 -0.75 5.35
CA THR A 294 -7.05 -0.38 6.72
C THR A 294 -7.83 0.84 7.21
N PRO A 295 -8.00 1.04 8.52
CA PRO A 295 -8.69 2.22 9.08
C PRO A 295 -7.92 3.53 8.89
N ARG A 296 -6.67 3.48 8.41
CA ARG A 296 -5.90 4.68 8.03
C ARG A 296 -6.34 5.26 6.70
N TYR A 297 -7.15 4.51 5.95
CA TYR A 297 -7.72 4.96 4.69
C TYR A 297 -8.47 6.28 4.86
N ASP A 298 -8.20 7.20 3.95
CA ASP A 298 -8.97 8.43 3.80
C ASP A 298 -9.46 8.51 2.37
N GLU A 299 -10.76 8.30 2.20
CA GLU A 299 -11.37 8.19 0.87
C GLU A 299 -11.19 9.45 0.03
N ALA A 300 -11.33 10.63 0.65
CA ALA A 300 -11.22 11.90 -0.06
C ALA A 300 -9.79 12.15 -0.54
N ALA A 301 -8.81 11.97 0.36
CA ALA A 301 -7.40 12.12 0.02
C ALA A 301 -6.93 11.06 -0.97
N ALA A 302 -7.36 9.79 -0.80
CA ALA A 302 -7.00 8.70 -1.70
C ALA A 302 -7.53 8.94 -3.13
N LYS A 303 -8.81 9.29 -3.28
CA LYS A 303 -9.40 9.62 -4.58
C LYS A 303 -8.72 10.81 -5.24
N LEU A 304 -8.44 11.86 -4.48
CA LEU A 304 -7.75 13.03 -5.00
C LEU A 304 -6.31 12.71 -5.44
N ALA A 305 -5.57 11.95 -4.62
CA ALA A 305 -4.21 11.53 -4.95
C ALA A 305 -4.17 10.61 -6.18
N TRP A 306 -5.10 9.65 -6.26
CA TRP A 306 -5.21 8.76 -7.41
C TRP A 306 -5.58 9.50 -8.69
N GLY A 307 -6.55 10.41 -8.65
CA GLY A 307 -6.91 11.26 -9.79
C GLY A 307 -5.70 12.03 -10.32
N ARG A 308 -4.93 12.69 -9.44
CA ARG A 308 -3.69 13.38 -9.79
C ARG A 308 -2.65 12.44 -10.40
N THR A 309 -2.54 11.22 -9.88
CA THR A 309 -1.63 10.18 -10.40
C THR A 309 -1.98 9.78 -11.82
N ILE A 310 -3.26 9.55 -12.09
CA ILE A 310 -3.73 9.13 -13.41
C ILE A 310 -3.60 10.27 -14.43
N ASP A 311 -3.94 11.50 -14.06
CA ASP A 311 -3.75 12.67 -14.92
C ASP A 311 -2.27 12.88 -15.26
N PHE A 312 -1.38 12.74 -14.29
CA PHE A 312 0.06 12.81 -14.47
C PHE A 312 0.58 11.71 -15.40
N PHE A 313 0.15 10.47 -15.22
CA PHE A 313 0.55 9.39 -16.12
C PHE A 313 0.00 9.57 -17.54
N LYS A 314 -1.23 10.03 -17.69
CA LYS A 314 -1.79 10.38 -19.01
C LYS A 314 -0.98 11.47 -19.70
N GLU A 315 -0.50 12.47 -18.98
CA GLU A 315 0.36 13.52 -19.56
C GLU A 315 1.75 13.01 -19.95
N LYS A 316 2.36 12.12 -19.14
CA LYS A 316 3.77 11.73 -19.31
C LYS A 316 3.98 10.46 -20.15
N LEU A 317 2.96 9.61 -20.27
CA LEU A 317 3.07 8.30 -20.92
C LEU A 317 2.35 8.21 -22.27
N THR A 318 1.56 9.22 -22.65
CA THR A 318 0.83 9.24 -23.94
C THR A 318 1.51 10.11 -25.00
#